data_f848ab115c36dc79c229866c88ae07ac
#
_entry.id   f848ab115c36dc79c229866c88ae07ac
#
_cell.length_a   1.000
_cell.length_b   1.000
_cell.length_c   1.000
_cell.angle_alpha   90.00
_cell.angle_beta   90.00
_cell.angle_gamma   90.00
#
_symmetry.space_group_name_H-M   'P 1'
#
loop_
_entity.id
_entity.type
_entity.pdbx_description
1 polymer ?
#
loop_
_entity_poly.entity_id
_entity_poly.type
_entity_poly.pdbx_seq_one_letter_code
_entity_poly.pdbx_strand_id
1 'polypeptide(L)'
;MYAFEFQRATDAQAAAALLRNDPDAKIVAGGQSLIAAMKLRLAAPSTLVDINRIPGIRDIRVEGDTLVIGAGARHADVEAHPEVKRRLPALAALAGGIGDRQVRALGTLGGSIANNDPAACYPAAVLGLNATVVTDRRSIAADDFFVGMYETALEPDELITAVRFPCPRQAAYVKFRNPASRFALVGVMVARGVGGGAANGSGGGNGGSGGDVRVAVTGAADAVFRCEPLERALSADFSAAAARAVTIPTEGLNDDLHGSAEYRAHLIPVLAARAVEQALGQSSMQASSQSSTPSP
;
A
#
# COMPACT_ATOMS: atom_id res chain seq x y z
N MET A 1 17.73 -23.73 5.30
CA MET A 1 17.28 -22.78 6.34
C MET A 1 18.13 -23.02 7.57
N TYR A 2 18.61 -21.96 8.22
CA TYR A 2 19.30 -22.07 9.51
C TYR A 2 18.31 -22.41 10.62
N ALA A 3 18.80 -22.89 11.78
CA ALA A 3 17.98 -23.12 12.95
C ALA A 3 17.48 -21.77 13.51
N PHE A 4 16.28 -21.74 14.04
CA PHE A 4 15.67 -20.58 14.68
C PHE A 4 14.69 -21.04 15.76
N GLU A 5 14.40 -20.16 16.70
CA GLU A 5 13.31 -20.36 17.65
C GLU A 5 12.01 -19.79 17.11
N PHE A 6 10.88 -20.32 17.61
CA PHE A 6 9.55 -19.85 17.22
C PHE A 6 8.73 -19.48 18.44
N GLN A 7 8.33 -18.21 18.52
CA GLN A 7 7.53 -17.69 19.62
C GLN A 7 6.24 -17.04 19.10
N ARG A 8 5.15 -17.19 19.84
CA ARG A 8 3.87 -16.57 19.52
C ARG A 8 3.58 -15.44 20.48
N ALA A 9 3.41 -14.24 19.94
CA ALA A 9 2.99 -13.09 20.71
C ALA A 9 1.48 -13.14 20.99
N THR A 10 1.10 -12.80 22.22
CA THR A 10 -0.30 -12.71 22.65
C THR A 10 -0.92 -11.34 22.34
N ASP A 11 -0.10 -10.32 22.25
CA ASP A 11 -0.46 -8.93 21.99
C ASP A 11 0.73 -8.17 21.38
N ALA A 12 0.51 -6.91 21.00
CA ALA A 12 1.54 -6.09 20.36
C ALA A 12 2.71 -5.76 21.29
N GLN A 13 2.44 -5.53 22.57
CA GLN A 13 3.47 -5.25 23.56
C GLN A 13 4.39 -6.45 23.77
N ALA A 14 3.82 -7.65 23.84
CA ALA A 14 4.59 -8.89 23.94
C ALA A 14 5.49 -9.09 22.70
N ALA A 15 4.98 -8.81 21.49
CA ALA A 15 5.78 -8.86 20.28
C ALA A 15 6.96 -7.88 20.32
N ALA A 16 6.70 -6.62 20.67
CA ALA A 16 7.72 -5.59 20.81
C ALA A 16 8.77 -5.93 21.88
N ALA A 17 8.36 -6.54 23.01
CA ALA A 17 9.27 -6.98 24.06
C ALA A 17 10.20 -8.10 23.57
N LEU A 18 9.71 -9.04 22.77
CA LEU A 18 10.53 -10.11 22.18
C LEU A 18 11.59 -9.53 21.23
N LEU A 19 11.22 -8.55 20.40
CA LEU A 19 12.15 -7.87 19.49
C LEU A 19 13.23 -7.07 20.24
N ARG A 20 12.85 -6.38 21.35
CA ARG A 20 13.83 -5.65 22.18
C ARG A 20 14.85 -6.58 22.86
N ASN A 21 14.42 -7.75 23.27
CA ASN A 21 15.26 -8.71 23.97
C ASN A 21 16.19 -9.50 23.03
N ASP A 22 15.85 -9.56 21.74
CA ASP A 22 16.60 -10.29 20.72
C ASP A 22 16.64 -9.44 19.42
N PRO A 23 17.72 -8.68 19.18
CA PRO A 23 17.85 -7.81 17.99
C PRO A 23 17.82 -8.58 16.66
N ASP A 24 18.13 -9.87 16.67
CA ASP A 24 18.11 -10.74 15.49
C ASP A 24 16.72 -11.39 15.27
N ALA A 25 15.79 -11.19 16.21
CA ALA A 25 14.42 -11.67 16.04
C ALA A 25 13.71 -10.93 14.92
N LYS A 26 12.80 -11.62 14.22
CA LYS A 26 11.98 -11.04 13.14
C LYS A 26 10.51 -11.42 13.31
N ILE A 27 9.63 -10.46 13.04
CA ILE A 27 8.20 -10.70 12.97
C ILE A 27 7.88 -11.59 11.78
N VAL A 28 7.07 -12.62 12.00
CA VAL A 28 6.43 -13.39 10.96
C VAL A 28 4.91 -13.20 10.99
N ALA A 29 4.36 -12.69 9.88
CA ALA A 29 2.92 -12.61 9.63
C ALA A 29 2.54 -13.62 8.55
N GLY A 30 2.52 -13.22 7.27
CA GLY A 30 2.23 -14.09 6.14
C GLY A 30 3.40 -14.94 5.67
N GLY A 31 4.63 -14.59 6.03
CA GLY A 31 5.86 -15.32 5.67
C GLY A 31 6.24 -15.32 4.19
N GLN A 32 5.53 -14.59 3.33
CA GLN A 32 5.71 -14.67 1.87
C GLN A 32 7.00 -14.02 1.34
N SER A 33 7.66 -13.18 2.13
CA SER A 33 9.01 -12.65 1.87
C SER A 33 10.05 -13.31 2.78
N LEU A 34 9.85 -13.22 4.10
CA LEU A 34 10.82 -13.68 5.09
C LEU A 34 11.15 -15.17 4.98
N ILE A 35 10.14 -16.04 4.87
CA ILE A 35 10.38 -17.50 4.79
C ILE A 35 11.10 -17.86 3.48
N ALA A 36 10.81 -17.16 2.38
CA ALA A 36 11.52 -17.36 1.12
C ALA A 36 13.00 -16.96 1.25
N ALA A 37 13.28 -15.79 1.84
CA ALA A 37 14.65 -15.34 2.11
C ALA A 37 15.40 -16.31 3.04
N MET A 38 14.76 -16.84 4.07
CA MET A 38 15.35 -17.85 4.96
C MET A 38 15.66 -19.17 4.22
N LYS A 39 14.78 -19.62 3.33
CA LYS A 39 15.03 -20.82 2.49
C LYS A 39 16.24 -20.65 1.58
N LEU A 40 16.43 -19.45 1.05
CA LEU A 40 17.59 -19.07 0.23
C LEU A 40 18.83 -18.72 1.05
N ARG A 41 18.75 -18.76 2.39
CA ARG A 41 19.83 -18.36 3.33
C ARG A 41 20.23 -16.88 3.23
N LEU A 42 19.34 -16.04 2.72
CA LEU A 42 19.50 -14.58 2.66
C LEU A 42 19.08 -13.89 3.96
N ALA A 43 18.36 -14.61 4.83
CA ALA A 43 17.98 -14.17 6.16
C ALA A 43 18.17 -15.32 7.17
N ALA A 44 18.67 -14.99 8.36
CA ALA A 44 18.98 -15.94 9.42
C ALA A 44 18.55 -15.39 10.79
N PRO A 45 17.23 -15.13 11.00
CA PRO A 45 16.78 -14.67 12.31
C PRO A 45 17.04 -15.73 13.37
N SER A 46 17.38 -15.30 14.58
CA SER A 46 17.48 -16.13 15.78
C SER A 46 16.11 -16.67 16.21
N THR A 47 15.10 -15.77 16.16
CA THR A 47 13.73 -16.05 16.60
C THR A 47 12.72 -15.52 15.58
N LEU A 48 11.70 -16.32 15.27
CA LEU A 48 10.50 -15.86 14.55
C LEU A 48 9.39 -15.55 15.57
N VAL A 49 8.92 -14.31 15.57
CA VAL A 49 7.82 -13.83 16.42
C VAL A 49 6.52 -13.85 15.62
N ASP A 50 5.67 -14.84 15.84
CA ASP A 50 4.37 -14.99 15.17
C ASP A 50 3.33 -14.05 15.80
N ILE A 51 2.79 -13.14 14.98
CA ILE A 51 1.77 -12.16 15.38
C ILE A 51 0.35 -12.55 14.96
N ASN A 52 0.17 -13.69 14.29
CA ASN A 52 -1.10 -14.06 13.67
C ASN A 52 -2.24 -14.30 14.67
N ARG A 53 -1.94 -14.48 15.95
CA ARG A 53 -2.92 -14.71 17.01
C ARG A 53 -3.18 -13.47 17.89
N ILE A 54 -2.57 -12.33 17.60
CA ILE A 54 -2.86 -11.08 18.31
C ILE A 54 -4.32 -10.70 18.02
N PRO A 55 -5.16 -10.49 19.05
CA PRO A 55 -6.55 -10.10 18.87
C PRO A 55 -6.68 -8.82 18.03
N GLY A 56 -7.60 -8.81 17.07
CA GLY A 56 -7.87 -7.65 16.21
C GLY A 56 -6.85 -7.38 15.12
N ILE A 57 -5.71 -8.09 15.07
CA ILE A 57 -4.64 -7.84 14.09
C ILE A 57 -5.10 -8.06 12.62
N ARG A 58 -6.21 -8.77 12.40
CA ARG A 58 -6.77 -9.05 11.08
C ARG A 58 -8.09 -8.33 10.80
N ASP A 59 -8.58 -7.57 11.76
CA ASP A 59 -9.90 -6.95 11.65
C ASP A 59 -9.94 -5.94 10.51
N ILE A 60 -11.07 -5.92 9.81
CA ILE A 60 -11.38 -4.92 8.80
C ILE A 60 -12.68 -4.24 9.24
N ARG A 61 -12.61 -2.95 9.54
CA ARG A 61 -13.73 -2.19 10.05
C ARG A 61 -13.81 -0.79 9.46
N VAL A 62 -14.96 -0.18 9.59
CA VAL A 62 -15.25 1.17 9.12
C VAL A 62 -15.37 2.11 10.33
N GLU A 63 -14.67 3.22 10.28
CA GLU A 63 -14.76 4.30 11.27
C GLU A 63 -15.06 5.61 10.55
N GLY A 64 -16.33 6.00 10.50
CA GLY A 64 -16.79 7.15 9.69
C GLY A 64 -16.48 6.96 8.20
N ASP A 65 -15.70 7.87 7.62
CA ASP A 65 -15.25 7.81 6.22
C ASP A 65 -13.87 7.14 6.06
N THR A 66 -13.41 6.43 7.08
CA THR A 66 -12.13 5.74 7.08
C THR A 66 -12.32 4.23 7.14
N LEU A 67 -11.62 3.51 6.29
CA LEU A 67 -11.50 2.07 6.34
C LEU A 67 -10.25 1.71 7.14
N VAL A 68 -10.42 1.00 8.24
CA VAL A 68 -9.31 0.55 9.11
C VAL A 68 -9.08 -0.93 8.87
N ILE A 69 -7.87 -1.28 8.46
CA ILE A 69 -7.47 -2.65 8.13
C ILE A 69 -6.31 -3.07 9.04
N GLY A 70 -6.50 -4.12 9.81
CA GLY A 70 -5.47 -4.70 10.67
C GLY A 70 -4.26 -5.19 9.86
N ALA A 71 -3.06 -5.04 10.42
CA ALA A 71 -1.80 -5.37 9.74
C ALA A 71 -1.70 -6.84 9.31
N GLY A 72 -2.34 -7.75 10.06
CA GLY A 72 -2.41 -9.18 9.76
C GLY A 72 -3.50 -9.56 8.76
N ALA A 73 -4.31 -8.62 8.25
CA ALA A 73 -5.31 -8.91 7.22
C ALA A 73 -4.62 -9.44 5.97
N ARG A 74 -5.07 -10.59 5.49
CA ARG A 74 -4.48 -11.26 4.31
C ARG A 74 -4.91 -10.54 3.04
N HIS A 75 -4.11 -10.64 1.99
CA HIS A 75 -4.50 -10.08 0.68
C HIS A 75 -5.84 -10.62 0.21
N ALA A 76 -6.12 -11.93 0.42
CA ALA A 76 -7.39 -12.54 0.08
C ALA A 76 -8.56 -11.98 0.89
N ASP A 77 -8.34 -11.67 2.18
CA ASP A 77 -9.37 -11.09 3.04
C ASP A 77 -9.69 -9.65 2.58
N VAL A 78 -8.67 -8.84 2.28
CA VAL A 78 -8.83 -7.47 1.74
C VAL A 78 -9.55 -7.50 0.39
N GLU A 79 -9.14 -8.41 -0.53
CA GLU A 79 -9.77 -8.61 -1.84
C GLU A 79 -11.26 -8.94 -1.72
N ALA A 80 -11.62 -9.83 -0.78
CA ALA A 80 -12.97 -10.39 -0.68
C ALA A 80 -13.93 -9.56 0.17
N HIS A 81 -13.42 -8.71 1.09
CA HIS A 81 -14.21 -8.07 2.14
C HIS A 81 -15.27 -7.12 1.57
N PRO A 82 -16.56 -7.25 1.97
CA PRO A 82 -17.65 -6.44 1.42
C PRO A 82 -17.45 -4.92 1.59
N GLU A 83 -17.00 -4.47 2.78
CA GLU A 83 -16.77 -3.05 3.04
C GLU A 83 -15.59 -2.48 2.23
N VAL A 84 -14.53 -3.28 1.98
CA VAL A 84 -13.43 -2.86 1.11
C VAL A 84 -13.93 -2.70 -0.31
N LYS A 85 -14.67 -3.66 -0.83
CA LYS A 85 -15.27 -3.59 -2.18
C LYS A 85 -16.22 -2.41 -2.34
N ARG A 86 -17.00 -2.11 -1.31
CA ARG A 86 -18.00 -1.05 -1.34
C ARG A 86 -17.38 0.35 -1.23
N ARG A 87 -16.45 0.56 -0.29
CA ARG A 87 -15.90 1.88 0.05
C ARG A 87 -14.62 2.22 -0.68
N LEU A 88 -13.80 1.20 -0.98
CA LEU A 88 -12.48 1.37 -1.59
C LEU A 88 -12.20 0.25 -2.60
N PRO A 89 -13.02 0.14 -3.67
CA PRO A 89 -12.88 -0.93 -4.66
C PRO A 89 -11.49 -0.98 -5.30
N ALA A 90 -10.81 0.15 -5.41
CA ALA A 90 -9.42 0.22 -5.87
C ALA A 90 -8.47 -0.63 -5.02
N LEU A 91 -8.64 -0.63 -3.69
CA LEU A 91 -7.81 -1.42 -2.77
C LEU A 91 -8.14 -2.92 -2.87
N ALA A 92 -9.42 -3.27 -3.01
CA ALA A 92 -9.81 -4.67 -3.25
C ALA A 92 -9.21 -5.21 -4.56
N ALA A 93 -9.29 -4.42 -5.63
CA ALA A 93 -8.71 -4.77 -6.94
C ALA A 93 -7.17 -4.88 -6.88
N LEU A 94 -6.51 -3.94 -6.18
CA LEU A 94 -5.07 -4.00 -5.92
C LEU A 94 -4.70 -5.30 -5.21
N ALA A 95 -5.37 -5.62 -4.09
CA ALA A 95 -5.11 -6.83 -3.31
C ALA A 95 -5.28 -8.09 -4.14
N GLY A 96 -6.35 -8.19 -4.94
CA GLY A 96 -6.62 -9.28 -5.88
C GLY A 96 -5.59 -9.41 -6.99
N GLY A 97 -4.86 -8.34 -7.28
CA GLY A 97 -3.76 -8.29 -8.25
C GLY A 97 -2.39 -8.75 -7.72
N ILE A 98 -2.25 -9.02 -6.42
CA ILE A 98 -0.96 -9.42 -5.81
C ILE A 98 -0.71 -10.92 -6.03
N GLY A 99 0.46 -11.26 -6.56
CA GLY A 99 0.92 -12.64 -6.69
C GLY A 99 -0.10 -13.60 -7.30
N ASP A 100 -0.14 -14.81 -6.76
CA ASP A 100 -1.13 -15.82 -7.04
C ASP A 100 -2.06 -16.06 -5.82
N ARG A 101 -2.95 -17.05 -5.92
CA ARG A 101 -3.90 -17.39 -4.84
C ARG A 101 -3.20 -17.85 -3.56
N GLN A 102 -2.11 -18.59 -3.68
CA GLN A 102 -1.35 -19.11 -2.55
C GLN A 102 -0.67 -17.96 -1.79
N VAL A 103 -0.05 -17.03 -2.52
CA VAL A 103 0.53 -15.81 -1.94
C VAL A 103 -0.54 -15.00 -1.23
N ARG A 104 -1.70 -14.76 -1.86
CA ARG A 104 -2.78 -13.97 -1.26
C ARG A 104 -3.42 -14.63 -0.04
N ALA A 105 -3.45 -15.96 0.02
CA ALA A 105 -3.99 -16.70 1.17
C ALA A 105 -3.15 -16.54 2.45
N LEU A 106 -1.90 -16.13 2.35
CA LEU A 106 -0.97 -16.01 3.47
C LEU A 106 -0.42 -14.60 3.66
N GLY A 107 0.02 -13.95 2.56
CA GLY A 107 0.60 -12.60 2.61
C GLY A 107 -0.36 -11.58 3.20
N THR A 108 0.18 -10.63 3.98
CA THR A 108 -0.61 -9.66 4.76
C THR A 108 -0.31 -8.23 4.34
N LEU A 109 -1.26 -7.33 4.58
CA LEU A 109 -1.09 -5.90 4.34
C LEU A 109 0.12 -5.36 5.10
N GLY A 110 0.17 -5.54 6.42
CA GLY A 110 1.25 -5.04 7.26
C GLY A 110 2.60 -5.63 6.90
N GLY A 111 2.66 -6.95 6.61
CA GLY A 111 3.89 -7.59 6.16
C GLY A 111 4.42 -7.03 4.85
N SER A 112 3.53 -6.68 3.91
CA SER A 112 3.91 -6.07 2.63
C SER A 112 4.50 -4.67 2.80
N ILE A 113 3.86 -3.80 3.60
CA ILE A 113 4.34 -2.42 3.78
C ILE A 113 5.56 -2.34 4.70
N ALA A 114 5.66 -3.23 5.72
CA ALA A 114 6.85 -3.31 6.57
C ALA A 114 8.08 -3.81 5.81
N ASN A 115 7.90 -4.74 4.87
CA ASN A 115 8.99 -5.22 4.01
C ASN A 115 9.46 -4.16 2.99
N ASN A 116 8.58 -3.27 2.61
CA ASN A 116 8.82 -2.18 1.65
C ASN A 116 9.62 -2.60 0.41
N ASP A 117 9.22 -3.72 -0.21
CA ASP A 117 9.77 -4.11 -1.51
C ASP A 117 9.38 -3.04 -2.55
N PRO A 118 10.35 -2.48 -3.32
CA PRO A 118 10.07 -1.47 -4.33
C PRO A 118 8.97 -1.83 -5.34
N ALA A 119 8.82 -3.11 -5.63
CA ALA A 119 7.82 -3.62 -6.58
C ALA A 119 6.50 -4.06 -5.92
N ALA A 120 6.35 -3.87 -4.59
CA ALA A 120 5.11 -4.19 -3.89
C ALA A 120 3.99 -3.21 -4.26
N CYS A 121 2.73 -3.71 -4.28
CA CYS A 121 1.58 -2.91 -4.69
C CYS A 121 1.04 -2.02 -3.55
N TYR A 122 1.00 -2.51 -2.31
CA TYR A 122 0.42 -1.77 -1.19
C TYR A 122 1.09 -0.43 -0.87
N PRO A 123 2.43 -0.25 -1.00
CA PRO A 123 3.02 1.06 -0.80
C PRO A 123 2.36 2.16 -1.65
N ALA A 124 2.02 1.86 -2.92
CA ALA A 124 1.31 2.81 -3.78
C ALA A 124 -0.09 3.15 -3.25
N ALA A 125 -0.80 2.18 -2.66
CA ALA A 125 -2.11 2.45 -2.04
C ALA A 125 -1.96 3.27 -0.75
N VAL A 126 -1.01 2.94 0.11
CA VAL A 126 -0.77 3.68 1.36
C VAL A 126 -0.45 5.14 1.06
N LEU A 127 0.48 5.39 0.13
CA LEU A 127 0.90 6.74 -0.24
C LEU A 127 -0.17 7.48 -1.05
N GLY A 128 -0.74 6.85 -2.07
CA GLY A 128 -1.72 7.47 -2.98
C GLY A 128 -3.07 7.74 -2.34
N LEU A 129 -3.47 6.97 -1.33
CA LEU A 129 -4.71 7.16 -0.59
C LEU A 129 -4.51 7.99 0.68
N ASN A 130 -3.32 8.59 0.89
CA ASN A 130 -3.02 9.39 2.09
C ASN A 130 -3.33 8.63 3.38
N ALA A 131 -2.93 7.38 3.45
CA ALA A 131 -3.23 6.53 4.59
C ALA A 131 -2.38 6.90 5.83
N THR A 132 -2.79 6.41 6.98
CA THR A 132 -2.02 6.49 8.22
C THR A 132 -1.65 5.08 8.65
N VAL A 133 -0.38 4.82 8.84
CA VAL A 133 0.12 3.57 9.41
C VAL A 133 0.08 3.69 10.92
N VAL A 134 -0.63 2.78 11.58
CA VAL A 134 -0.77 2.73 13.05
C VAL A 134 0.12 1.62 13.58
N THR A 135 0.98 1.97 14.51
CA THR A 135 1.87 1.03 15.20
C THR A 135 1.39 0.75 16.64
N ASP A 136 2.15 -0.05 17.36
CA ASP A 136 1.92 -0.29 18.79
C ASP A 136 2.15 0.95 19.67
N ARG A 137 2.79 1.99 19.14
CA ARG A 137 3.17 3.18 19.92
C ARG A 137 2.84 4.53 19.27
N ARG A 138 2.61 4.61 17.95
CA ARG A 138 2.36 5.89 17.25
C ARG A 138 1.57 5.69 15.95
N SER A 139 1.18 6.82 15.36
CA SER A 139 0.63 6.89 14.01
C SER A 139 1.62 7.61 13.11
N ILE A 140 1.90 7.07 11.92
CA ILE A 140 2.84 7.61 10.95
C ILE A 140 2.07 7.93 9.68
N ALA A 141 2.21 9.14 9.16
CA ALA A 141 1.60 9.53 7.89
C ALA A 141 2.24 8.74 6.72
N ALA A 142 1.47 8.48 5.68
CA ALA A 142 1.97 7.76 4.51
C ALA A 142 3.19 8.44 3.86
N ASP A 143 3.20 9.78 3.86
CA ASP A 143 4.30 10.57 3.26
C ASP A 143 5.63 10.41 4.04
N ASP A 144 5.58 10.01 5.32
CA ASP A 144 6.73 9.86 6.19
C ASP A 144 7.13 8.39 6.42
N PHE A 145 6.35 7.42 5.88
CA PHE A 145 6.52 6.01 6.25
C PHE A 145 7.57 5.28 5.42
N PHE A 146 7.62 5.50 4.10
CA PHE A 146 8.54 4.82 3.18
C PHE A 146 9.80 5.65 2.98
N VAL A 147 10.95 5.18 3.47
CA VAL A 147 12.19 5.97 3.53
C VAL A 147 13.17 5.61 2.41
N GLY A 148 13.21 4.33 2.03
CA GLY A 148 14.13 3.85 1.01
C GLY A 148 13.83 2.40 0.61
N MET A 149 14.71 1.79 -0.17
CA MET A 149 14.59 0.40 -0.60
C MET A 149 14.66 -0.53 0.63
N TYR A 150 13.57 -1.30 0.87
CA TYR A 150 13.43 -2.17 2.05
C TYR A 150 13.57 -1.42 3.40
N GLU A 151 13.36 -0.11 3.40
CA GLU A 151 13.51 0.74 4.57
C GLU A 151 12.22 1.54 4.83
N THR A 152 11.80 1.56 6.09
CA THR A 152 10.62 2.29 6.57
C THR A 152 10.96 3.09 7.83
N ALA A 153 10.09 3.99 8.23
CA ALA A 153 10.23 4.77 9.47
C ALA A 153 9.98 3.96 10.76
N LEU A 154 9.80 2.63 10.67
CA LEU A 154 9.64 1.77 11.84
C LEU A 154 10.94 1.65 12.63
N GLU A 155 10.83 1.75 13.95
CA GLU A 155 11.92 1.36 14.84
C GLU A 155 12.11 -0.17 14.83
N PRO A 156 13.30 -0.70 15.20
CA PRO A 156 13.58 -2.14 15.15
C PRO A 156 12.61 -3.02 15.94
N ASP A 157 12.01 -2.49 17.01
CA ASP A 157 11.07 -3.16 17.90
C ASP A 157 9.63 -2.63 17.75
N GLU A 158 9.31 -1.95 16.65
CA GLU A 158 8.00 -1.35 16.38
C GLU A 158 7.13 -2.25 15.51
N LEU A 159 5.88 -2.46 15.91
CA LEU A 159 4.94 -3.33 15.21
C LEU A 159 3.81 -2.52 14.58
N ILE A 160 3.57 -2.72 13.29
CA ILE A 160 2.35 -2.22 12.63
C ILE A 160 1.15 -3.01 13.17
N THR A 161 0.14 -2.31 13.66
CA THR A 161 -1.11 -2.89 14.15
C THR A 161 -2.25 -2.74 13.16
N ALA A 162 -2.33 -1.61 12.44
CA ALA A 162 -3.34 -1.35 11.44
C ALA A 162 -2.89 -0.30 10.41
N VAL A 163 -3.64 -0.18 9.32
CA VAL A 163 -3.56 0.94 8.39
C VAL A 163 -4.95 1.57 8.24
N ARG A 164 -5.00 2.88 8.32
CA ARG A 164 -6.21 3.70 8.20
C ARG A 164 -6.24 4.33 6.82
N PHE A 165 -7.21 3.98 6.00
CA PHE A 165 -7.39 4.50 4.66
C PHE A 165 -8.58 5.45 4.62
N PRO A 166 -8.38 6.76 4.38
CA PRO A 166 -9.49 7.64 4.00
C PRO A 166 -10.14 7.13 2.72
N CYS A 167 -11.48 7.15 2.66
CA CYS A 167 -12.19 6.71 1.46
C CYS A 167 -12.26 7.88 0.46
N PRO A 168 -11.57 7.81 -0.69
CA PRO A 168 -11.61 8.85 -1.71
C PRO A 168 -12.94 8.84 -2.47
N ARG A 169 -13.24 9.95 -3.16
CA ARG A 169 -14.37 9.98 -4.10
C ARG A 169 -14.15 9.06 -5.30
N GLN A 170 -12.91 9.00 -5.77
CA GLN A 170 -12.50 8.21 -6.93
C GLN A 170 -11.09 7.71 -6.72
N ALA A 171 -10.85 6.42 -6.99
CA ALA A 171 -9.50 5.88 -7.01
C ALA A 171 -9.41 4.66 -7.92
N ALA A 172 -8.24 4.44 -8.49
CA ALA A 172 -7.92 3.19 -9.17
C ALA A 172 -6.41 2.90 -9.08
N TYR A 173 -6.09 1.62 -9.11
CA TYR A 173 -4.71 1.13 -9.20
C TYR A 173 -4.53 0.30 -10.46
N VAL A 174 -3.57 0.68 -11.27
CA VAL A 174 -3.19 -0.05 -12.49
C VAL A 174 -1.71 -0.37 -12.45
N LYS A 175 -1.35 -1.61 -12.79
CA LYS A 175 0.06 -2.00 -12.89
C LYS A 175 0.39 -2.70 -14.20
N PHE A 176 1.58 -2.47 -14.69
CA PHE A 176 2.24 -3.29 -15.69
C PHE A 176 3.00 -4.40 -14.95
N ARG A 177 2.57 -5.64 -15.15
CA ARG A 177 3.08 -6.82 -14.42
C ARG A 177 4.35 -7.34 -15.08
N ASN A 178 5.34 -7.68 -14.26
CA ASN A 178 6.41 -8.54 -14.71
C ASN A 178 5.83 -9.93 -15.04
N PRO A 179 6.05 -10.47 -16.24
CA PRO A 179 5.45 -11.74 -16.65
C PRO A 179 5.83 -12.94 -15.76
N ALA A 180 7.05 -12.98 -15.26
CA ALA A 180 7.57 -14.08 -14.46
C ALA A 180 7.12 -14.01 -12.99
N SER A 181 7.30 -12.85 -12.33
CA SER A 181 7.07 -12.71 -10.89
C SER A 181 5.69 -12.16 -10.54
N ARG A 182 4.98 -11.55 -11.50
CA ARG A 182 3.73 -10.79 -11.32
C ARG A 182 3.85 -9.55 -10.45
N PHE A 183 5.05 -9.20 -10.00
CA PHE A 183 5.32 -7.92 -9.35
C PHE A 183 5.06 -6.75 -10.31
N ALA A 184 4.90 -5.55 -9.77
CA ALA A 184 4.77 -4.35 -10.58
C ALA A 184 6.13 -3.98 -11.17
N LEU A 185 6.29 -4.04 -12.50
CA LEU A 185 7.38 -3.33 -13.15
C LEU A 185 7.19 -1.82 -12.98
N VAL A 186 5.95 -1.37 -13.17
CA VAL A 186 5.44 -0.06 -12.78
C VAL A 186 4.00 -0.24 -12.31
N GLY A 187 3.64 0.33 -11.18
CA GLY A 187 2.27 0.39 -10.68
C GLY A 187 1.89 1.81 -10.31
N VAL A 188 0.70 2.25 -10.67
CA VAL A 188 0.23 3.62 -10.42
C VAL A 188 -1.11 3.60 -9.70
N MET A 189 -1.16 4.23 -8.53
CA MET A 189 -2.39 4.55 -7.80
C MET A 189 -2.75 6.00 -8.10
N VAL A 190 -3.96 6.24 -8.60
CA VAL A 190 -4.54 7.58 -8.73
C VAL A 190 -5.73 7.66 -7.79
N ALA A 191 -5.80 8.73 -7.00
CA ALA A 191 -6.91 8.98 -6.11
C ALA A 191 -7.32 10.46 -6.15
N ARG A 192 -8.65 10.73 -6.11
CA ARG A 192 -9.25 12.08 -6.08
C ARG A 192 -10.25 12.18 -4.94
N GLY A 193 -10.25 13.32 -4.26
CA GLY A 193 -11.13 13.56 -3.11
C GLY A 193 -10.63 12.82 -1.88
N VAL A 194 -9.33 12.69 -1.75
CA VAL A 194 -8.70 12.14 -0.56
C VAL A 194 -8.71 13.25 0.48
N GLY A 195 -9.62 13.23 1.44
CA GLY A 195 -9.72 14.23 2.50
C GLY A 195 -8.36 14.42 3.17
N GLY A 196 -7.97 15.68 3.35
CA GLY A 196 -6.86 15.99 4.22
C GLY A 196 -7.17 15.42 5.60
N GLY A 197 -6.38 14.46 6.06
CA GLY A 197 -6.51 13.89 7.39
C GLY A 197 -6.60 15.03 8.40
N ALA A 198 -7.60 15.00 9.26
CA ALA A 198 -7.69 15.92 10.37
C ALA A 198 -6.44 15.72 11.23
N ALA A 199 -5.45 16.59 11.04
CA ALA A 199 -4.31 16.69 11.93
C ALA A 199 -4.85 17.24 13.25
N ASN A 200 -5.22 16.37 14.18
CA ASN A 200 -5.26 16.69 15.60
C ASN A 200 -3.80 16.84 16.07
N GLY A 201 -3.27 18.04 15.94
CA GLY A 201 -1.93 18.35 16.45
C GLY A 201 -1.52 19.76 16.01
N SER A 202 -1.55 20.71 16.96
CA SER A 202 -1.03 22.07 16.85
C SER A 202 0.43 22.09 16.34
N GLY A 203 0.61 22.35 15.06
CA GLY A 203 1.90 22.59 14.43
C GLY A 203 1.68 23.41 13.19
N GLY A 204 1.90 24.74 13.28
CA GLY A 204 1.84 25.66 12.15
C GLY A 204 2.92 25.31 11.13
N GLY A 205 2.55 24.58 10.08
CA GLY A 205 3.35 24.29 8.91
C GLY A 205 2.57 24.72 7.68
N ASN A 206 3.16 25.63 6.96
CA ASN A 206 2.79 26.28 5.71
C ASN A 206 1.88 25.39 4.84
N GLY A 207 0.61 25.81 4.70
CA GLY A 207 -0.40 25.17 3.89
C GLY A 207 0.00 25.15 2.42
N GLY A 208 0.74 24.15 2.02
CA GLY A 208 0.88 23.79 0.63
C GLY A 208 -0.50 23.39 0.12
N SER A 209 -0.99 24.02 -0.94
CA SER A 209 -2.24 23.70 -1.62
C SER A 209 -2.09 22.30 -2.23
N GLY A 210 -2.20 21.28 -1.38
CA GLY A 210 -2.27 19.89 -1.81
C GLY A 210 -3.57 19.70 -2.57
N GLY A 211 -3.46 19.60 -3.90
CA GLY A 211 -4.60 19.38 -4.78
C GLY A 211 -5.39 18.15 -4.34
N ASP A 212 -6.66 18.13 -4.67
CA ASP A 212 -7.64 17.07 -4.43
C ASP A 212 -7.20 15.69 -5.00
N VAL A 213 -6.10 15.64 -5.74
CA VAL A 213 -5.57 14.46 -6.45
C VAL A 213 -4.20 14.05 -5.89
N ARG A 214 -4.05 12.76 -5.63
CA ARG A 214 -2.77 12.11 -5.31
C ARG A 214 -2.46 11.02 -6.33
N VAL A 215 -1.18 10.96 -6.73
CA VAL A 215 -0.67 9.93 -7.65
C VAL A 215 0.59 9.31 -7.05
N ALA A 216 0.52 8.02 -6.71
CA ALA A 216 1.66 7.29 -6.18
C ALA A 216 2.12 6.20 -7.15
N VAL A 217 3.43 6.11 -7.35
CA VAL A 217 4.08 5.18 -8.27
C VAL A 217 4.94 4.19 -7.50
N THR A 218 4.78 2.90 -7.77
CA THR A 218 5.63 1.80 -7.26
C THR A 218 6.28 1.04 -8.40
N GLY A 219 7.34 0.32 -8.13
CA GLY A 219 8.08 -0.50 -9.10
C GLY A 219 9.06 0.28 -9.95
N ALA A 220 8.87 1.58 -10.12
CA ALA A 220 9.67 2.38 -11.04
C ALA A 220 10.98 2.93 -10.45
N ALA A 221 11.10 3.01 -9.14
CA ALA A 221 12.26 3.54 -8.42
C ALA A 221 12.57 2.67 -7.20
N ASP A 222 13.58 3.03 -6.43
CA ASP A 222 14.02 2.31 -5.22
C ASP A 222 12.98 2.28 -4.09
N ALA A 223 12.04 3.21 -4.11
CA ALA A 223 10.89 3.23 -3.21
C ALA A 223 9.64 3.77 -3.94
N VAL A 224 8.47 3.60 -3.30
CA VAL A 224 7.25 4.27 -3.75
C VAL A 224 7.42 5.78 -3.64
N PHE A 225 6.90 6.52 -4.62
CA PHE A 225 6.97 7.98 -4.62
C PHE A 225 5.69 8.63 -5.13
N ARG A 226 5.47 9.89 -4.74
CA ARG A 226 4.40 10.73 -5.29
C ARG A 226 4.85 11.36 -6.60
N CYS A 227 4.01 11.26 -7.61
CA CYS A 227 4.30 11.82 -8.94
C CYS A 227 3.66 13.21 -9.06
N GLU A 228 4.32 14.23 -8.50
CA GLU A 228 3.82 15.61 -8.50
C GLU A 228 3.45 16.17 -9.91
N PRO A 229 4.20 15.89 -10.99
CA PRO A 229 3.78 16.33 -12.32
C PRO A 229 2.40 15.83 -12.72
N LEU A 230 2.08 14.56 -12.43
CA LEU A 230 0.76 13.97 -12.67
C LEU A 230 -0.29 14.53 -11.73
N GLU A 231 0.03 14.75 -10.46
CA GLU A 231 -0.89 15.36 -9.49
C GLU A 231 -1.31 16.77 -9.91
N ARG A 232 -0.38 17.59 -10.37
CA ARG A 232 -0.67 18.95 -10.89
C ARG A 232 -1.55 18.90 -12.14
N ALA A 233 -1.22 18.05 -13.12
CA ALA A 233 -1.98 17.91 -14.35
C ALA A 233 -3.40 17.41 -14.07
N LEU A 234 -3.56 16.37 -13.24
CA LEU A 234 -4.85 15.78 -12.91
C LEU A 234 -5.68 16.61 -11.94
N SER A 235 -5.08 17.49 -11.16
CA SER A 235 -5.81 18.48 -10.36
C SER A 235 -6.45 19.55 -11.22
N ALA A 236 -5.81 19.93 -12.33
CA ALA A 236 -6.35 20.89 -13.30
C ALA A 236 -7.42 20.24 -14.20
N ASP A 237 -7.15 19.04 -14.71
CA ASP A 237 -8.07 18.28 -15.56
C ASP A 237 -7.94 16.79 -15.24
N PHE A 238 -8.97 16.24 -14.54
CA PHE A 238 -9.01 14.83 -14.18
C PHE A 238 -9.44 13.97 -15.36
N SER A 239 -8.56 13.90 -16.37
CA SER A 239 -8.78 13.16 -17.62
C SER A 239 -7.60 12.27 -18.00
N ALA A 240 -7.87 11.22 -18.76
CA ALA A 240 -6.82 10.35 -19.30
C ALA A 240 -5.91 11.11 -20.29
N ALA A 241 -6.46 12.11 -20.98
CA ALA A 241 -5.69 12.94 -21.91
C ALA A 241 -4.66 13.79 -21.15
N ALA A 242 -5.06 14.43 -20.05
CA ALA A 242 -4.15 15.20 -19.19
C ALA A 242 -3.03 14.32 -18.62
N ALA A 243 -3.34 13.10 -18.17
CA ALA A 243 -2.33 12.17 -17.71
C ALA A 243 -1.32 11.79 -18.80
N ARG A 244 -1.78 11.49 -20.03
CA ARG A 244 -0.90 11.11 -21.15
C ARG A 244 0.00 12.24 -21.64
N ALA A 245 -0.38 13.50 -21.40
CA ALA A 245 0.40 14.67 -21.80
C ALA A 245 1.61 14.94 -20.88
N VAL A 246 1.69 14.28 -19.72
CA VAL A 246 2.78 14.48 -18.76
C VAL A 246 4.02 13.70 -19.21
N THR A 247 5.16 14.39 -19.26
CA THR A 247 6.48 13.75 -19.44
C THR A 247 7.11 13.51 -18.08
N ILE A 248 7.60 12.30 -17.84
CA ILE A 248 8.29 11.91 -16.61
C ILE A 248 9.80 11.88 -16.88
N PRO A 249 10.62 12.55 -16.05
CA PRO A 249 12.06 12.45 -16.14
C PRO A 249 12.54 11.04 -15.78
N THR A 250 13.70 10.66 -16.30
CA THR A 250 14.31 9.33 -16.05
C THR A 250 15.16 9.28 -14.78
N GLU A 251 15.55 10.45 -14.25
CA GLU A 251 16.36 10.55 -13.06
C GLU A 251 15.68 9.89 -11.85
N GLY A 252 16.42 9.01 -11.16
CA GLY A 252 15.95 8.26 -10.00
C GLY A 252 15.05 7.07 -10.34
N LEU A 253 14.79 6.79 -11.62
CA LEU A 253 14.10 5.57 -12.02
C LEU A 253 15.09 4.41 -12.21
N ASN A 254 14.60 3.20 -11.88
CA ASN A 254 15.38 1.97 -12.01
C ASN A 254 15.68 1.65 -13.48
N ASP A 255 16.93 1.24 -13.73
CA ASP A 255 17.41 0.71 -14.99
C ASP A 255 17.97 -0.69 -14.76
N ASP A 256 17.25 -1.72 -15.22
CA ASP A 256 17.60 -3.12 -14.97
C ASP A 256 17.17 -4.03 -16.14
N LEU A 257 17.47 -5.33 -16.02
CA LEU A 257 17.14 -6.33 -17.05
C LEU A 257 15.64 -6.47 -17.34
N HIS A 258 14.76 -5.92 -16.49
CA HIS A 258 13.31 -5.99 -16.66
C HIS A 258 12.73 -4.78 -17.40
N GLY A 259 13.46 -3.67 -17.41
CA GLY A 259 13.05 -2.46 -18.12
C GLY A 259 13.97 -1.27 -17.83
N SER A 260 14.27 -0.51 -18.88
CA SER A 260 15.09 0.71 -18.75
C SER A 260 14.32 1.82 -18.04
N ALA A 261 15.07 2.83 -17.57
CA ALA A 261 14.51 4.02 -16.95
C ALA A 261 13.54 4.76 -17.91
N GLU A 262 13.88 4.84 -19.20
CA GLU A 262 13.03 5.45 -20.23
C GLU A 262 11.73 4.68 -20.41
N TYR A 263 11.78 3.34 -20.38
CA TYR A 263 10.60 2.51 -20.49
C TYR A 263 9.68 2.68 -19.27
N ARG A 264 10.24 2.75 -18.07
CA ARG A 264 9.48 3.00 -16.83
C ARG A 264 8.87 4.41 -16.85
N ALA A 265 9.64 5.44 -17.25
CA ALA A 265 9.16 6.80 -17.42
C ALA A 265 7.98 6.88 -18.40
N HIS A 266 8.06 6.16 -19.53
CA HIS A 266 6.98 6.08 -20.51
C HIS A 266 5.73 5.37 -19.96
N LEU A 267 5.89 4.31 -19.17
CA LEU A 267 4.76 3.57 -18.62
C LEU A 267 3.96 4.35 -17.58
N ILE A 268 4.59 5.20 -16.78
CA ILE A 268 3.93 5.94 -15.69
C ILE A 268 2.71 6.73 -16.18
N PRO A 269 2.79 7.66 -17.17
CA PRO A 269 1.63 8.42 -17.64
C PRO A 269 0.60 7.55 -18.35
N VAL A 270 1.02 6.47 -19.03
CA VAL A 270 0.10 5.51 -19.67
C VAL A 270 -0.74 4.78 -18.62
N LEU A 271 -0.13 4.33 -17.54
CA LEU A 271 -0.84 3.64 -16.46
C LEU A 271 -1.70 4.60 -15.64
N ALA A 272 -1.23 5.84 -15.42
CA ALA A 272 -2.02 6.89 -14.78
C ALA A 272 -3.30 7.19 -15.59
N ALA A 273 -3.20 7.31 -16.91
CA ALA A 273 -4.35 7.52 -17.79
C ALA A 273 -5.38 6.39 -17.68
N ARG A 274 -4.92 5.12 -17.68
CA ARG A 274 -5.79 3.95 -17.47
C ARG A 274 -6.41 3.94 -16.08
N ALA A 275 -5.68 4.36 -15.06
CA ALA A 275 -6.21 4.48 -13.71
C ALA A 275 -7.29 5.55 -13.62
N VAL A 276 -7.12 6.70 -14.27
CA VAL A 276 -8.17 7.74 -14.38
C VAL A 276 -9.42 7.20 -15.08
N GLU A 277 -9.28 6.50 -16.22
CA GLU A 277 -10.39 5.88 -16.93
C GLU A 277 -11.16 4.89 -16.03
N GLN A 278 -10.45 4.04 -15.28
CA GLN A 278 -11.07 3.10 -14.34
C GLN A 278 -11.76 3.81 -13.16
N ALA A 279 -11.14 4.84 -12.60
CA ALA A 279 -11.71 5.61 -11.50
C ALA A 279 -13.03 6.31 -11.91
N LEU A 280 -13.10 6.86 -13.11
CA LEU A 280 -14.29 7.47 -13.68
C LEU A 280 -15.40 6.43 -13.97
N GLY A 281 -15.02 5.27 -14.53
CA GLY A 281 -15.95 4.17 -14.81
C GLY A 281 -16.57 3.57 -13.55
N GLN A 282 -15.85 3.45 -12.46
CA GLN A 282 -16.38 2.98 -11.16
C GLN A 282 -17.44 3.94 -10.60
N SER A 283 -17.24 5.23 -10.72
CA SER A 283 -18.20 6.25 -10.23
C SER A 283 -19.53 6.21 -10.99
N SER A 284 -19.51 5.98 -12.30
CA SER A 284 -20.74 5.88 -13.10
C SER A 284 -21.56 4.63 -12.75
N MET A 285 -20.91 3.51 -12.45
CA MET A 285 -21.59 2.28 -12.01
C MET A 285 -22.22 2.43 -10.62
N GLN A 286 -21.57 3.12 -9.68
CA GLN A 286 -22.13 3.37 -8.35
C GLN A 286 -23.35 4.32 -8.39
N ALA A 287 -23.33 5.35 -9.23
CA ALA A 287 -24.45 6.27 -9.41
C ALA A 287 -25.68 5.57 -10.00
N SER A 288 -25.50 4.67 -10.98
CA SER A 288 -26.61 3.92 -11.59
C SER A 288 -27.25 2.89 -10.66
N SER A 289 -26.49 2.31 -9.73
CA SER A 289 -27.02 1.35 -8.75
C SER A 289 -27.86 2.00 -7.63
N GLN A 290 -27.63 3.28 -7.33
CA GLN A 290 -28.39 4.03 -6.33
C GLN A 290 -29.72 4.58 -6.88
N SER A 291 -29.82 4.78 -8.19
CA SER A 291 -31.03 5.29 -8.84
C SER A 291 -32.12 4.21 -9.10
N SER A 292 -31.80 2.94 -8.89
CA SER A 292 -32.65 1.78 -9.15
C SER A 292 -33.41 1.24 -7.92
N THR A 293 -33.39 1.94 -6.77
CA THR A 293 -34.20 1.56 -5.62
C THR A 293 -35.65 2.07 -5.86
N PRO A 294 -36.65 1.20 -6.01
CA PRO A 294 -38.04 1.64 -6.12
C PRO A 294 -38.44 2.26 -4.79
N SER A 295 -39.08 3.43 -4.85
CA SER A 295 -39.77 4.02 -3.70
C SER A 295 -40.89 3.09 -3.21
N PRO A 296 -41.08 2.99 -1.87
CA PRO A 296 -42.09 2.13 -1.26
C PRO A 296 -43.51 2.47 -1.62
#